data_3f6dce9d8d2853fccf158b5acaf062bf
#
_entry.id   3f6dce9d8d2853fccf158b5acaf062bf
#
_cell.length_a   1.000
_cell.length_b   1.000
_cell.length_c   1.000
_cell.angle_alpha   90.00
_cell.angle_beta   90.00
_cell.angle_gamma   90.00
#
_symmetry.space_group_name_H-M   'P 1'
#
loop_
_entity.id
_entity.type
_entity.pdbx_description
1 polymer ?
#
loop_
_entity_poly.entity_id
_entity_poly.type
_entity_poly.pdbx_seq_one_letter_code
_entity_poly.pdbx_strand_id
1 'polypeptide(L)'
;MTFIYSQKKIAEFDALIQQMKDNGVDHFEEEFYQKQRARMYDLSSYVKELKERFTKWYNKRTDRSGTLWESRFKSLLVASEEGALMNVAAYIELNSVRAGLADEPQDYRWCSYTEAVAGGQKARAGITRIVGALENNTSWENTASSYRRYFIHKGASQNDRRKGFSEEKANQEIRNVGHLGEVSILKTKMRYFTDGVVIGSQRFIEDFVKSHKAIVGENRKSLGTEIKGCGIFSLRNVK
;
A
#
# COMPACT_ATOMS: atom_id res chain seq x y z
N MET A 1 -1.61 -24.17 -5.83
CA MET A 1 -1.37 -23.65 -7.22
C MET A 1 -2.62 -23.12 -7.91
N THR A 2 -3.80 -23.61 -7.63
CA THR A 2 -5.08 -23.24 -8.29
C THR A 2 -5.44 -21.75 -8.25
N PHE A 3 -4.94 -20.97 -7.28
CA PHE A 3 -5.17 -19.51 -7.21
C PHE A 3 -4.29 -18.68 -8.15
N ILE A 4 -3.17 -19.24 -8.64
CA ILE A 4 -2.19 -18.50 -9.43
C ILE A 4 -2.21 -18.94 -10.90
N TYR A 5 -2.48 -20.22 -11.15
CA TYR A 5 -2.42 -20.82 -12.47
C TYR A 5 -3.78 -21.37 -12.92
N SER A 6 -4.06 -21.25 -14.21
CA SER A 6 -5.24 -21.89 -14.82
C SER A 6 -5.11 -23.42 -14.78
N GLN A 7 -6.24 -24.13 -14.82
CA GLN A 7 -6.28 -25.60 -14.87
C GLN A 7 -5.40 -26.15 -16.02
N LYS A 8 -5.46 -25.49 -17.19
CA LYS A 8 -4.63 -25.83 -18.33
C LYS A 8 -3.13 -25.76 -17.98
N LYS A 9 -2.70 -24.71 -17.28
CA LYS A 9 -1.29 -24.53 -16.90
C LYS A 9 -0.83 -25.53 -15.85
N ILE A 10 -1.72 -25.92 -14.95
CA ILE A 10 -1.45 -26.98 -13.98
C ILE A 10 -1.23 -28.31 -14.71
N ALA A 11 -2.12 -28.66 -15.64
CA ALA A 11 -1.97 -29.88 -16.45
C ALA A 11 -0.67 -29.91 -17.28
N GLU A 12 -0.23 -28.75 -17.80
CA GLU A 12 1.06 -28.64 -18.48
C GLU A 12 2.24 -28.92 -17.53
N PHE A 13 2.16 -28.47 -16.27
CA PHE A 13 3.18 -28.76 -15.26
C PHE A 13 3.19 -30.25 -14.87
N ASP A 14 2.03 -30.84 -14.67
CA ASP A 14 1.91 -32.26 -14.34
C ASP A 14 2.46 -33.14 -15.48
N ALA A 15 2.16 -32.79 -16.74
CA ALA A 15 2.71 -33.48 -17.91
C ALA A 15 4.25 -33.35 -18.01
N LEU A 16 4.79 -32.16 -17.70
CA LEU A 16 6.23 -31.94 -17.67
C LEU A 16 6.92 -32.78 -16.57
N ILE A 17 6.34 -32.82 -15.38
CA ILE A 17 6.86 -33.61 -14.26
C ILE A 17 6.87 -35.10 -14.64
N GLN A 18 5.79 -35.60 -15.25
CA GLN A 18 5.71 -36.98 -15.69
C GLN A 18 6.77 -37.30 -16.78
N GLN A 19 6.91 -36.43 -17.78
CA GLN A 19 7.93 -36.57 -18.80
C GLN A 19 9.36 -36.64 -18.23
N MET A 20 9.66 -35.84 -17.21
CA MET A 20 10.97 -35.86 -16.55
C MET A 20 11.19 -37.14 -15.76
N LYS A 21 10.17 -37.66 -15.08
CA LYS A 21 10.24 -38.98 -14.43
C LYS A 21 10.50 -40.13 -15.44
N ASP A 22 9.78 -40.10 -16.54
CA ASP A 22 9.94 -41.09 -17.61
C ASP A 22 11.38 -41.06 -18.23
N ASN A 23 12.03 -39.89 -18.15
CA ASN A 23 13.42 -39.70 -18.56
C ASN A 23 14.45 -39.99 -17.45
N GLY A 24 14.03 -40.54 -16.31
CA GLY A 24 14.91 -40.89 -15.19
C GLY A 24 15.40 -39.71 -14.34
N VAL A 25 14.71 -38.57 -14.37
CA VAL A 25 15.01 -37.36 -13.57
C VAL A 25 14.08 -37.31 -12.36
N ASP A 26 14.27 -38.23 -11.42
CA ASP A 26 13.34 -38.41 -10.28
C ASP A 26 13.32 -37.24 -9.31
N HIS A 27 14.43 -36.50 -9.19
CA HIS A 27 14.52 -35.33 -8.30
C HIS A 27 13.84 -34.06 -8.83
N PHE A 28 13.46 -34.03 -10.12
CA PHE A 28 12.88 -32.85 -10.78
C PHE A 28 11.58 -32.39 -10.12
N GLU A 29 10.73 -33.33 -9.70
CA GLU A 29 9.45 -33.00 -9.05
C GLU A 29 9.66 -32.22 -7.75
N GLU A 30 10.55 -32.72 -6.88
CA GLU A 30 10.82 -32.06 -5.59
C GLU A 30 11.47 -30.70 -5.79
N GLU A 31 12.45 -30.56 -6.69
CA GLU A 31 13.05 -29.27 -7.04
C GLU A 31 12.02 -28.29 -7.62
N PHE A 32 11.13 -28.77 -8.48
CA PHE A 32 10.07 -27.95 -9.05
C PHE A 32 9.16 -27.40 -7.95
N TYR A 33 8.68 -28.27 -7.06
CA TYR A 33 7.81 -27.82 -5.96
C TYR A 33 8.53 -26.93 -4.94
N GLN A 34 9.79 -27.18 -4.64
CA GLN A 34 10.58 -26.31 -3.78
C GLN A 34 10.72 -24.90 -4.37
N LYS A 35 11.01 -24.79 -5.68
CA LYS A 35 11.04 -23.50 -6.38
C LYS A 35 9.69 -22.78 -6.36
N GLN A 36 8.58 -23.50 -6.53
CA GLN A 36 7.25 -22.89 -6.44
C GLN A 36 6.94 -22.44 -5.02
N ARG A 37 7.26 -23.23 -3.99
CA ARG A 37 7.08 -22.87 -2.57
C ARG A 37 7.90 -21.62 -2.20
N ALA A 38 9.18 -21.57 -2.58
CA ALA A 38 10.04 -20.40 -2.32
C ALA A 38 9.45 -19.12 -2.92
N ARG A 39 8.87 -19.18 -4.13
CA ARG A 39 8.20 -18.05 -4.77
C ARG A 39 6.91 -17.61 -4.07
N MET A 40 6.20 -18.52 -3.41
CA MET A 40 4.95 -18.21 -2.69
C MET A 40 5.16 -17.32 -1.48
N TYR A 41 6.37 -17.30 -0.91
CA TYR A 41 6.75 -16.44 0.22
C TYR A 41 7.54 -15.20 -0.19
N ASP A 42 7.81 -15.01 -1.49
CA ASP A 42 8.50 -13.84 -2.02
C ASP A 42 7.50 -12.88 -2.68
N LEU A 43 7.15 -11.82 -1.93
CA LEU A 43 6.26 -10.76 -2.40
C LEU A 43 6.79 -10.08 -3.68
N SER A 44 8.11 -9.91 -3.80
CA SER A 44 8.71 -9.26 -4.96
C SER A 44 8.55 -10.09 -6.22
N SER A 45 8.78 -11.39 -6.13
CA SER A 45 8.54 -12.35 -7.23
C SER A 45 7.06 -12.41 -7.61
N TYR A 46 6.16 -12.41 -6.65
CA TYR A 46 4.72 -12.39 -6.91
C TYR A 46 4.29 -11.13 -7.66
N VAL A 47 4.67 -9.95 -7.17
CA VAL A 47 4.31 -8.68 -7.82
C VAL A 47 4.96 -8.54 -9.18
N LYS A 48 6.21 -9.00 -9.35
CA LYS A 48 6.88 -9.05 -10.66
C LYS A 48 6.06 -9.86 -11.66
N GLU A 49 5.67 -11.07 -11.32
CA GLU A 49 4.86 -11.93 -12.19
C GLU A 49 3.51 -11.32 -12.54
N LEU A 50 2.83 -10.75 -11.54
CA LEU A 50 1.56 -10.03 -11.74
C LEU A 50 1.71 -8.89 -12.75
N LYS A 51 2.74 -8.05 -12.58
CA LYS A 51 3.04 -6.92 -13.47
C LYS A 51 3.37 -7.39 -14.89
N GLU A 52 4.17 -8.45 -15.04
CA GLU A 52 4.52 -9.01 -16.34
C GLU A 52 3.28 -9.59 -17.07
N ARG A 53 2.43 -10.33 -16.37
CA ARG A 53 1.19 -10.88 -16.93
C ARG A 53 0.24 -9.78 -17.38
N PHE A 54 0.05 -8.77 -16.53
CA PHE A 54 -0.77 -7.63 -16.87
C PHE A 54 -0.22 -6.87 -18.09
N THR A 55 1.09 -6.62 -18.14
CA THR A 55 1.74 -5.95 -19.26
C THR A 55 1.52 -6.71 -20.58
N LYS A 56 1.72 -8.03 -20.57
CA LYS A 56 1.50 -8.88 -21.75
C LYS A 56 0.03 -8.83 -22.21
N TRP A 57 -0.90 -8.96 -21.27
CA TRP A 57 -2.33 -8.87 -21.55
C TRP A 57 -2.73 -7.51 -22.13
N TYR A 58 -2.30 -6.43 -21.48
CA TYR A 58 -2.61 -5.07 -21.90
C TYR A 58 -2.03 -4.73 -23.26
N ASN A 59 -0.74 -5.02 -23.47
CA ASN A 59 -0.07 -4.76 -24.73
C ASN A 59 -0.74 -5.50 -25.89
N LYS A 60 -1.10 -6.78 -25.69
CA LYS A 60 -1.83 -7.55 -26.70
C LYS A 60 -3.20 -6.95 -27.03
N ARG A 61 -3.91 -6.41 -26.02
CA ARG A 61 -5.25 -5.85 -26.18
C ARG A 61 -5.25 -4.46 -26.83
N THR A 62 -4.20 -3.70 -26.65
CA THR A 62 -4.09 -2.30 -27.10
C THR A 62 -3.08 -2.10 -28.23
N ASP A 63 -2.59 -3.21 -28.81
CA ASP A 63 -1.57 -3.21 -29.87
C ASP A 63 -0.32 -2.38 -29.50
N ARG A 64 0.14 -2.53 -28.26
CA ARG A 64 1.32 -1.85 -27.72
C ARG A 64 2.45 -2.82 -27.47
N SER A 65 3.67 -2.28 -27.36
CA SER A 65 4.87 -2.98 -26.94
C SER A 65 5.58 -2.22 -25.82
N GLY A 66 6.51 -2.89 -25.14
CA GLY A 66 7.34 -2.29 -24.10
C GLY A 66 6.70 -2.35 -22.70
N THR A 67 7.37 -1.67 -21.75
CA THR A 67 6.94 -1.66 -20.33
C THR A 67 5.81 -0.69 -20.08
N LEU A 68 4.90 -1.04 -19.17
CA LEU A 68 3.85 -0.15 -18.66
C LEU A 68 4.26 0.52 -17.33
N TRP A 69 5.31 0.03 -16.69
CA TRP A 69 5.66 0.39 -15.33
C TRP A 69 6.89 1.30 -15.32
N GLU A 70 6.78 2.44 -14.68
CA GLU A 70 7.85 3.42 -14.55
C GLU A 70 9.05 2.88 -13.76
N SER A 71 8.79 2.06 -12.73
CA SER A 71 9.85 1.55 -11.86
C SER A 71 9.58 0.13 -11.37
N ARG A 72 10.60 -0.46 -10.74
CA ARG A 72 10.46 -1.73 -10.02
C ARG A 72 9.48 -1.59 -8.85
N PHE A 73 8.92 -2.71 -8.42
CA PHE A 73 8.13 -2.78 -7.21
C PHE A 73 8.96 -2.34 -6.00
N LYS A 74 8.34 -1.53 -5.16
CA LYS A 74 8.87 -1.13 -3.86
C LYS A 74 7.83 -1.47 -2.81
N SER A 75 8.25 -1.96 -1.66
CA SER A 75 7.39 -2.23 -0.50
C SER A 75 7.77 -1.34 0.66
N LEU A 76 6.79 -1.02 1.47
CA LEU A 76 6.94 -0.23 2.68
C LEU A 76 6.33 -1.00 3.84
N LEU A 77 7.10 -1.26 4.88
CA LEU A 77 6.60 -1.81 6.12
C LEU A 77 5.95 -0.69 6.95
N VAL A 78 4.70 -0.89 7.31
CA VAL A 78 3.94 0.07 8.13
C VAL A 78 3.68 -0.55 9.49
N ALA A 79 4.04 0.17 10.56
CA ALA A 79 3.69 -0.24 11.90
C ALA A 79 2.17 -0.31 12.08
N SER A 80 1.70 -1.29 12.84
CA SER A 80 0.28 -1.42 13.17
C SER A 80 -0.21 -0.42 14.22
N GLU A 81 0.67 0.45 14.68
CA GLU A 81 0.39 1.49 15.67
C GLU A 81 -0.57 2.55 15.12
N GLU A 82 -1.34 3.12 16.04
CA GLU A 82 -2.21 4.27 15.76
C GLU A 82 -1.43 5.39 15.06
N GLY A 83 -2.07 6.05 14.14
CA GLY A 83 -1.44 7.12 13.36
C GLY A 83 -0.65 6.65 12.14
N ALA A 84 0.20 5.62 12.20
CA ALA A 84 0.94 5.15 11.04
C ALA A 84 0.00 4.59 9.96
N LEU A 85 -0.91 3.69 10.34
CA LEU A 85 -1.91 3.12 9.43
C LEU A 85 -2.85 4.19 8.85
N MET A 86 -3.37 5.08 9.71
CA MET A 86 -4.27 6.15 9.27
C MET A 86 -3.60 7.12 8.30
N ASN A 87 -2.34 7.50 8.56
CA ASN A 87 -1.59 8.38 7.67
C ASN A 87 -1.32 7.73 6.31
N VAL A 88 -0.94 6.45 6.28
CA VAL A 88 -0.71 5.71 5.02
C VAL A 88 -2.03 5.51 4.28
N ALA A 89 -3.11 5.16 4.98
CA ALA A 89 -4.44 5.01 4.38
C ALA A 89 -4.92 6.33 3.75
N ALA A 90 -4.85 7.45 4.48
CA ALA A 90 -5.18 8.77 3.95
C ALA A 90 -4.32 9.14 2.73
N TYR A 91 -3.02 8.81 2.76
CA TYR A 91 -2.14 9.01 1.61
C TYR A 91 -2.61 8.22 0.38
N ILE A 92 -3.03 6.97 0.56
CA ILE A 92 -3.51 6.12 -0.54
C ILE A 92 -4.80 6.68 -1.13
N GLU A 93 -5.78 7.04 -0.31
CA GLU A 93 -7.06 7.60 -0.77
C GLU A 93 -6.87 8.94 -1.50
N LEU A 94 -5.98 9.80 -1.00
CA LEU A 94 -5.70 11.10 -1.59
C LEU A 94 -4.86 11.06 -2.87
N ASN A 95 -4.30 9.91 -3.24
CA ASN A 95 -3.48 9.81 -4.45
C ASN A 95 -4.26 10.15 -5.72
N SER A 96 -5.52 9.76 -5.83
CA SER A 96 -6.38 10.07 -6.96
C SER A 96 -6.63 11.57 -7.10
N VAL A 97 -6.87 12.25 -6.00
CA VAL A 97 -7.05 13.71 -5.95
C VAL A 97 -5.76 14.44 -6.32
N ARG A 98 -4.64 13.99 -5.76
CA ARG A 98 -3.31 14.56 -6.06
C ARG A 98 -2.89 14.40 -7.51
N ALA A 99 -3.26 13.28 -8.13
CA ALA A 99 -3.02 13.01 -9.55
C ALA A 99 -3.99 13.77 -10.46
N GLY A 100 -5.01 14.43 -9.88
CA GLY A 100 -6.05 15.14 -10.63
C GLY A 100 -7.00 14.21 -11.39
N LEU A 101 -7.13 12.98 -10.94
CA LEU A 101 -8.03 11.98 -11.51
C LEU A 101 -9.45 12.09 -10.95
N ALA A 102 -9.62 12.70 -9.79
CA ALA A 102 -10.89 12.95 -9.13
C ALA A 102 -10.78 14.20 -8.26
N ASP A 103 -11.90 14.85 -7.97
CA ASP A 103 -11.97 15.99 -7.06
C ASP A 103 -12.05 15.54 -5.58
N GLU A 104 -12.66 14.40 -5.34
CA GLU A 104 -12.70 13.73 -4.03
C GLU A 104 -12.34 12.24 -4.16
N PRO A 105 -11.81 11.59 -3.09
CA PRO A 105 -11.51 10.16 -3.11
C PRO A 105 -12.71 9.29 -3.46
N GLN A 106 -13.91 9.67 -3.01
CA GLN A 106 -15.16 8.92 -3.29
C GLN A 106 -15.55 8.91 -4.78
N ASP A 107 -15.04 9.86 -5.56
CA ASP A 107 -15.32 9.98 -6.99
C ASP A 107 -14.40 9.09 -7.83
N TYR A 108 -13.36 8.52 -7.20
CA TYR A 108 -12.41 7.65 -7.86
C TYR A 108 -12.77 6.18 -7.64
N ARG A 109 -13.30 5.55 -8.68
CA ARG A 109 -13.82 4.17 -8.68
C ARG A 109 -12.89 3.13 -8.02
N TRP A 110 -11.58 3.32 -8.11
CA TRP A 110 -10.58 2.32 -7.74
C TRP A 110 -9.97 2.56 -6.35
N CYS A 111 -10.61 3.34 -5.50
CA CYS A 111 -10.17 3.49 -4.11
C CYS A 111 -11.09 2.75 -3.14
N SER A 112 -10.53 2.36 -1.99
CA SER A 112 -11.27 1.58 -0.99
C SER A 112 -12.37 2.38 -0.33
N TYR A 113 -12.21 3.69 -0.20
CA TYR A 113 -13.23 4.57 0.35
C TYR A 113 -14.49 4.60 -0.54
N THR A 114 -14.33 4.71 -1.86
CA THR A 114 -15.46 4.64 -2.81
C THR A 114 -16.23 3.34 -2.69
N GLU A 115 -15.52 2.21 -2.63
CA GLU A 115 -16.16 0.90 -2.48
C GLU A 115 -16.91 0.80 -1.15
N ALA A 116 -16.33 1.32 -0.06
CA ALA A 116 -16.95 1.29 1.25
C ALA A 116 -18.22 2.16 1.31
N VAL A 117 -18.20 3.36 0.74
CA VAL A 117 -19.37 4.25 0.65
C VAL A 117 -20.47 3.60 -0.19
N ALA A 118 -20.12 2.94 -1.30
CA ALA A 118 -21.03 2.19 -2.13
C ALA A 118 -21.60 0.90 -1.47
N GLY A 119 -21.18 0.56 -0.25
CA GLY A 119 -21.73 -0.58 0.50
C GLY A 119 -20.82 -1.82 0.53
N GLY A 120 -19.61 -1.76 -0.02
CA GLY A 120 -18.68 -2.88 -0.07
C GLY A 120 -18.25 -3.35 1.33
N GLN A 121 -18.70 -4.53 1.74
CA GLN A 121 -18.51 -5.08 3.10
C GLN A 121 -17.02 -5.22 3.47
N LYS A 122 -16.20 -5.70 2.54
CA LYS A 122 -14.75 -5.88 2.77
C LYS A 122 -14.03 -4.55 2.97
N ALA A 123 -14.38 -3.54 2.15
CA ALA A 123 -13.81 -2.20 2.26
C ALA A 123 -14.24 -1.53 3.56
N ARG A 124 -15.53 -1.64 3.95
CA ARG A 124 -16.03 -1.16 5.24
C ARG A 124 -15.29 -1.78 6.42
N ALA A 125 -15.17 -3.11 6.42
CA ALA A 125 -14.44 -3.83 7.49
C ALA A 125 -12.97 -3.37 7.59
N GLY A 126 -12.29 -3.16 6.45
CA GLY A 126 -10.93 -2.64 6.39
C GLY A 126 -10.80 -1.25 6.99
N ILE A 127 -11.67 -0.32 6.58
CA ILE A 127 -11.67 1.06 7.10
C ILE A 127 -12.02 1.09 8.59
N THR A 128 -13.04 0.32 9.02
CA THR A 128 -13.41 0.20 10.43
C THR A 128 -12.22 -0.28 11.28
N ARG A 129 -11.46 -1.25 10.79
CA ARG A 129 -10.27 -1.72 11.48
C ARG A 129 -9.17 -0.67 11.61
N ILE A 130 -8.98 0.16 10.58
CA ILE A 130 -8.00 1.25 10.59
C ILE A 130 -8.43 2.37 11.56
N VAL A 131 -9.70 2.77 11.53
CA VAL A 131 -10.29 3.82 12.38
C VAL A 131 -10.53 3.32 13.80
N GLY A 132 -10.97 2.09 13.95
CA GLY A 132 -11.27 1.46 15.25
C GLY A 132 -10.05 1.30 16.16
N ALA A 133 -8.84 1.37 15.61
CA ALA A 133 -7.62 1.49 16.40
C ALA A 133 -7.53 2.86 17.14
N LEU A 134 -8.31 3.85 16.71
CA LEU A 134 -8.31 5.21 17.30
C LEU A 134 -9.57 5.52 18.13
N GLU A 135 -10.69 4.89 17.81
CA GLU A 135 -12.00 5.17 18.41
C GLU A 135 -12.73 3.87 18.73
N ASN A 136 -13.19 3.68 19.96
CA ASN A 136 -14.03 2.55 20.36
C ASN A 136 -15.45 2.61 19.75
N ASN A 137 -15.58 2.99 18.49
CA ASN A 137 -16.83 3.26 17.84
C ASN A 137 -17.19 2.21 16.79
N THR A 138 -18.41 1.72 16.81
CA THR A 138 -18.84 0.49 16.15
C THR A 138 -19.77 0.69 14.97
N SER A 139 -20.32 1.91 14.73
CA SER A 139 -21.18 2.13 13.57
C SER A 139 -20.39 2.56 12.34
N TRP A 140 -20.86 2.11 11.15
CA TRP A 140 -20.24 2.51 9.87
C TRP A 140 -20.34 4.01 9.64
N GLU A 141 -21.46 4.65 9.98
CA GLU A 141 -21.70 6.08 9.78
C GLU A 141 -20.67 6.93 10.53
N ASN A 142 -20.41 6.57 11.78
CA ASN A 142 -19.42 7.25 12.62
C ASN A 142 -18.01 7.01 12.10
N THR A 143 -17.70 5.77 11.76
CA THR A 143 -16.41 5.38 11.16
C THR A 143 -16.16 6.13 9.86
N ALA A 144 -17.14 6.17 8.96
CA ALA A 144 -17.04 6.88 7.69
C ALA A 144 -16.82 8.38 7.88
N SER A 145 -17.54 8.99 8.84
CA SER A 145 -17.41 10.41 9.16
C SER A 145 -16.04 10.73 9.73
N SER A 146 -15.53 9.92 10.67
CA SER A 146 -14.19 10.09 11.25
C SER A 146 -13.09 9.91 10.20
N TYR A 147 -13.21 8.89 9.36
CA TYR A 147 -12.23 8.63 8.29
C TYR A 147 -12.24 9.74 7.24
N ARG A 148 -13.43 10.19 6.80
CA ARG A 148 -13.59 11.30 5.85
C ARG A 148 -12.94 12.58 6.40
N ARG A 149 -13.23 12.95 7.64
CA ARG A 149 -12.61 14.11 8.29
C ARG A 149 -11.11 14.03 8.29
N TYR A 150 -10.58 12.86 8.63
CA TYR A 150 -9.15 12.65 8.70
C TYR A 150 -8.47 12.93 7.36
N PHE A 151 -8.92 12.32 6.25
CA PHE A 151 -8.27 12.52 4.98
C PHE A 151 -8.55 13.89 4.35
N ILE A 152 -9.72 14.52 4.59
CA ILE A 152 -9.99 15.89 4.12
C ILE A 152 -9.06 16.88 4.85
N HIS A 153 -8.95 16.77 6.17
CA HIS A 153 -8.02 17.58 6.93
C HIS A 153 -6.58 17.40 6.46
N LYS A 154 -6.17 16.17 6.23
CA LYS A 154 -4.86 15.84 5.70
C LYS A 154 -4.68 16.25 4.22
N GLY A 155 -5.77 16.35 3.48
CA GLY A 155 -5.83 16.76 2.08
C GLY A 155 -5.89 18.27 1.85
N ALA A 156 -6.05 19.07 2.88
CA ALA A 156 -6.05 20.54 2.76
C ALA A 156 -4.68 21.04 2.26
N SER A 157 -4.69 21.77 1.15
CA SER A 157 -3.49 22.31 0.52
C SER A 157 -3.45 23.82 0.66
N GLN A 158 -2.32 24.35 1.13
CA GLN A 158 -2.04 25.80 1.16
C GLN A 158 -1.27 26.29 -0.08
N ASN A 159 -1.04 25.44 -1.09
CA ASN A 159 -0.18 25.77 -2.20
C ASN A 159 -0.86 25.51 -3.54
N ASP A 160 -1.15 26.57 -4.32
CA ASP A 160 -1.80 26.56 -5.64
C ASP A 160 -1.15 25.66 -6.72
N ARG A 161 0.03 25.14 -6.45
CA ARG A 161 0.77 24.29 -7.41
C ARG A 161 0.47 22.79 -7.33
N ARG A 162 -0.32 22.35 -6.33
CA ARG A 162 -0.70 20.93 -6.18
C ARG A 162 -2.18 20.84 -5.93
N LYS A 163 -2.87 19.96 -6.67
CA LYS A 163 -4.29 19.69 -6.42
C LYS A 163 -4.48 19.11 -5.02
N GLY A 164 -5.44 19.66 -4.30
CA GLY A 164 -5.85 19.29 -2.95
C GLY A 164 -7.17 19.97 -2.62
N PHE A 165 -7.68 19.75 -1.42
CA PHE A 165 -8.88 20.45 -0.97
C PHE A 165 -8.57 21.90 -0.60
N SER A 166 -9.50 22.84 -0.88
CA SER A 166 -9.38 24.22 -0.42
C SER A 166 -9.43 24.28 1.11
N GLU A 167 -8.73 25.27 1.69
CA GLU A 167 -8.79 25.50 3.15
C GLU A 167 -10.22 25.77 3.64
N GLU A 168 -11.05 26.42 2.83
CA GLU A 168 -12.46 26.66 3.13
C GLU A 168 -13.24 25.36 3.26
N LYS A 169 -13.05 24.41 2.36
CA LYS A 169 -13.70 23.09 2.41
C LYS A 169 -13.23 22.28 3.62
N ALA A 170 -11.93 22.30 3.91
CA ALA A 170 -11.39 21.66 5.10
C ALA A 170 -11.92 22.28 6.39
N ASN A 171 -11.99 23.61 6.46
CA ASN A 171 -12.53 24.34 7.60
C ASN A 171 -14.04 24.13 7.77
N GLN A 172 -14.79 24.00 6.69
CA GLN A 172 -16.23 23.72 6.74
C GLN A 172 -16.52 22.32 7.30
N GLU A 173 -15.75 21.32 6.88
CA GLU A 173 -15.86 19.95 7.43
C GLU A 173 -15.43 19.89 8.91
N ILE A 174 -14.42 20.65 9.31
CA ILE A 174 -13.98 20.76 10.71
C ILE A 174 -15.05 21.44 11.58
N ARG A 175 -15.70 22.50 11.10
CA ARG A 175 -16.77 23.20 11.83
C ARG A 175 -17.99 22.31 12.06
N ASN A 176 -18.27 21.41 11.14
CA ASN A 176 -19.42 20.52 11.24
C ASN A 176 -19.25 19.41 12.28
N VAL A 177 -18.03 19.09 12.74
CA VAL A 177 -17.79 17.87 13.53
C VAL A 177 -16.76 17.98 14.67
N GLY A 178 -16.18 19.17 14.98
CA GLY A 178 -15.28 19.39 16.13
C GLY A 178 -13.78 19.12 15.92
N HIS A 179 -12.96 19.65 16.82
CA HIS A 179 -11.50 19.75 16.75
C HIS A 179 -10.77 18.40 16.62
N LEU A 180 -9.92 18.29 15.61
CA LEU A 180 -8.77 17.39 15.59
C LEU A 180 -7.52 18.19 15.21
N GLY A 181 -6.44 18.00 15.98
CA GLY A 181 -5.22 18.79 15.93
C GLY A 181 -4.57 18.94 14.56
N GLU A 182 -3.89 20.04 14.43
CA GLU A 182 -3.22 20.52 13.22
C GLU A 182 -2.20 19.52 12.67
N VAL A 183 -2.29 19.17 11.39
CA VAL A 183 -1.17 19.14 10.45
C VAL A 183 -1.53 18.53 9.10
N SER A 184 -1.19 19.19 8.03
CA SER A 184 -1.41 18.77 6.65
C SER A 184 -0.37 17.74 6.16
N ILE A 185 -0.78 16.50 5.91
CA ILE A 185 0.07 15.48 5.25
C ILE A 185 0.44 15.88 3.82
N LEU A 186 -0.34 16.74 3.16
CA LEU A 186 -0.01 17.23 1.83
C LEU A 186 1.23 18.13 1.81
N LYS A 187 1.59 18.73 2.96
CA LYS A 187 2.89 19.39 3.14
C LYS A 187 4.04 18.38 3.29
N THR A 188 3.72 17.12 3.58
CA THR A 188 4.71 16.08 3.78
C THR A 188 5.28 15.67 2.43
N LYS A 189 6.58 15.70 2.29
CA LYS A 189 7.26 15.27 1.08
C LYS A 189 6.85 13.83 0.75
N MET A 190 6.24 13.62 -0.41
CA MET A 190 5.80 12.28 -0.90
C MET A 190 6.85 11.20 -0.73
N ARG A 191 8.13 11.56 -0.76
CA ARG A 191 9.28 10.66 -0.60
C ARG A 191 9.27 9.84 0.70
N TYR A 192 8.59 10.28 1.74
CA TYR A 192 8.46 9.47 2.97
C TYR A 192 7.63 8.20 2.74
N PHE A 193 6.60 8.28 1.89
CA PHE A 193 5.71 7.16 1.57
C PHE A 193 6.16 6.36 0.34
N THR A 194 6.94 6.96 -0.55
CA THR A 194 7.35 6.30 -1.81
C THR A 194 8.77 5.73 -1.77
N ASP A 195 9.66 6.33 -0.98
CA ASP A 195 11.07 5.93 -0.88
C ASP A 195 11.45 5.42 0.52
N GLY A 196 10.46 5.31 1.42
CA GLY A 196 10.60 4.71 2.74
C GLY A 196 10.72 3.18 2.65
N VAL A 197 11.33 2.59 3.67
CA VAL A 197 11.38 1.15 3.90
C VAL A 197 10.48 0.78 5.07
N VAL A 198 10.44 1.65 6.09
CA VAL A 198 9.62 1.46 7.31
C VAL A 198 9.01 2.78 7.72
N ILE A 199 7.74 2.75 8.12
CA ILE A 199 7.03 3.87 8.76
C ILE A 199 6.42 3.37 10.07
N GLY A 200 6.61 4.14 11.14
CA GLY A 200 6.05 3.84 12.46
C GLY A 200 6.49 4.85 13.51
N SER A 201 6.24 4.52 14.79
CA SER A 201 6.80 5.28 15.89
C SER A 201 8.33 5.23 15.89
N GLN A 202 8.96 6.16 16.59
CA GLN A 202 10.42 6.15 16.75
C GLN A 202 10.90 4.81 17.34
N ARG A 203 10.20 4.32 18.36
CA ARG A 203 10.50 3.04 19.02
C ARG A 203 10.41 1.87 18.03
N PHE A 204 9.35 1.82 17.21
CA PHE A 204 9.20 0.76 16.21
C PHE A 204 10.36 0.75 15.22
N ILE A 205 10.80 1.93 14.77
CA ILE A 205 11.95 2.04 13.85
C ILE A 205 13.25 1.63 14.53
N GLU A 206 13.48 2.01 15.79
CA GLU A 206 14.65 1.59 16.56
C GLU A 206 14.71 0.07 16.72
N ASP A 207 13.59 -0.55 17.07
CA ASP A 207 13.50 -2.00 17.24
C ASP A 207 13.69 -2.74 15.89
N PHE A 208 13.13 -2.18 14.80
CA PHE A 208 13.37 -2.70 13.45
C PHE A 208 14.85 -2.64 13.06
N VAL A 209 15.51 -1.51 13.28
CA VAL A 209 16.95 -1.33 12.98
C VAL A 209 17.81 -2.31 13.80
N LYS A 210 17.51 -2.49 15.08
CA LYS A 210 18.25 -3.44 15.95
C LYS A 210 18.09 -4.89 15.46
N SER A 211 16.86 -5.26 15.06
CA SER A 211 16.53 -6.64 14.66
C SER A 211 16.99 -7.00 13.25
N HIS A 212 17.22 -6.00 12.38
CA HIS A 212 17.49 -6.20 10.95
C HIS A 212 18.81 -5.55 10.50
N LYS A 213 19.85 -5.63 11.30
CA LYS A 213 21.16 -5.03 11.01
C LYS A 213 21.73 -5.44 9.65
N ALA A 214 21.56 -6.69 9.25
CA ALA A 214 22.00 -7.20 7.94
C ALA A 214 21.37 -6.46 6.76
N ILE A 215 20.13 -5.98 6.90
CA ILE A 215 19.39 -5.24 5.86
C ILE A 215 19.69 -3.75 5.93
N VAL A 216 19.79 -3.21 7.15
CA VAL A 216 19.90 -1.75 7.41
C VAL A 216 21.34 -1.26 7.42
N GLY A 217 22.30 -2.18 7.59
CA GLY A 217 23.74 -1.89 7.76
C GLY A 217 24.14 -1.83 9.25
N GLU A 218 25.25 -2.49 9.59
CA GLU A 218 25.69 -2.67 10.98
C GLU A 218 26.00 -1.35 11.71
N ASN A 219 26.52 -0.34 10.99
CA ASN A 219 26.99 0.93 11.54
C ASN A 219 25.99 2.09 11.34
N ARG A 220 24.73 1.81 11.09
CA ARG A 220 23.74 2.86 10.82
C ARG A 220 23.47 3.71 12.06
N LYS A 221 23.78 4.99 11.96
CA LYS A 221 23.52 6.00 13.01
C LYS A 221 22.15 6.66 12.92
N SER A 222 21.51 6.67 11.74
CA SER A 222 20.23 7.33 11.53
C SER A 222 19.08 6.40 11.90
N LEU A 223 18.29 6.79 12.87
CA LEU A 223 17.10 6.08 13.39
C LEU A 223 15.80 6.47 12.69
N GLY A 224 15.88 7.08 11.51
CA GLY A 224 14.72 7.57 10.77
C GLY A 224 14.58 9.09 10.82
N THR A 225 13.67 9.60 10.00
CA THR A 225 13.35 11.03 9.94
C THR A 225 11.89 11.22 10.33
N GLU A 226 11.64 12.12 11.25
CA GLU A 226 10.28 12.47 11.65
C GLU A 226 9.50 13.04 10.46
N ILE A 227 8.31 12.54 10.27
CA ILE A 227 7.34 13.11 9.34
C ILE A 227 6.62 14.22 10.10
N LYS A 228 7.09 15.45 9.88
CA LYS A 228 6.60 16.62 10.62
C LYS A 228 5.08 16.67 10.70
N GLY A 229 4.59 16.78 11.92
CA GLY A 229 3.19 16.90 12.24
C GLY A 229 2.35 15.64 12.13
N CYS A 230 2.98 14.49 12.01
CA CYS A 230 2.27 13.22 12.02
C CYS A 230 2.61 12.35 13.23
N GLY A 231 3.60 12.75 14.05
CA GLY A 231 4.06 11.96 15.20
C GLY A 231 4.63 10.60 14.82
N ILE A 232 4.98 10.40 13.54
CA ILE A 232 5.54 9.16 12.99
C ILE A 232 6.86 9.45 12.28
N PHE A 233 7.67 8.40 12.16
CA PHE A 233 8.99 8.44 11.57
C PHE A 233 9.05 7.56 10.31
N SER A 234 9.90 7.93 9.36
CA SER A 234 10.18 7.15 8.17
C SER A 234 11.66 6.77 8.11
N LEU A 235 11.93 5.50 7.95
CA LEU A 235 13.27 4.97 7.68
C LEU A 235 13.45 4.87 6.17
N ARG A 236 14.50 5.51 5.65
CA ARG A 236 14.79 5.59 4.21
C ARG A 236 16.23 5.14 3.94
N ASN A 237 16.56 4.85 2.68
CA ASN A 237 17.92 4.49 2.26
C ASN A 237 18.48 3.28 3.03
N VAL A 238 17.79 2.16 2.95
CA VAL A 238 18.36 0.86 3.30
C VAL A 238 19.09 0.37 2.06
N LYS A 239 20.38 -0.01 2.25
CA LYS A 239 21.22 -0.48 1.14
C LYS A 239 20.74 -1.81 0.59
#